data_f5ac8ad5f5defc9e3ef390eb49e631ed
#
_entry.id   f5ac8ad5f5defc9e3ef390eb49e631ed
#
_cell.length_a   1.000
_cell.length_b   1.000
_cell.length_c   1.000
_cell.angle_alpha   90.00
_cell.angle_beta   90.00
_cell.angle_gamma   90.00
#
_symmetry.space_group_name_H-M   'P 1'
#
loop_
_entity.id
_entity.type
_entity.pdbx_description
1 polymer ?
#
loop_
_entity_poly.entity_id
_entity_poly.type
_entity_poly.pdbx_seq_one_letter_code
_entity_poly.pdbx_strand_id
1 'polypeptide(L)'
;MKKYLVYFKNNWKNVILAPILMCVDAICSVLQPFFIAEIIDKGIAAGDTGYIIKMGLCIVALAIGTILGGFGCMYFSAKASYGFGANLREALMKKVQEFSFANINKFTTASLITRITNDVEVLVQLVQMCLRMLIRAPFLFVGGVIMAVSLNKKMSLIILALIPFLALLIFFAIKKAFPLFSIVQKKIDRVNSIIRENLVGARVVKAFVREEYEKERFGVANTELKDTAVKSFNIMILLSPGITLIMSVGIAAVIWIGSKFAIQGTIEVGQISSYISYMIMTLSSLVMITVMLMNLSRAKASSERIFEVLNENPDIQDSKVENVEKEHKITLGKVEYNVERFEFTDSEGTPILENIKFTVNPGERVAIIGSTGTGKSTLVNLMPRFYDVTKGYVKIDDVDVREYKLEDLRQGIGMVLQENRLFSGTIRENLLWGNENATEEDIKKACSTARIWEYIKAKKDGLESRVEQRGTNFSGGQKQRICIARALIKKPKILILDDSVSALDAKTERELTDSLRKEFAKTTTFTITQRISSCLLADKILVIDDGTIVGIGTHNELLESCEVYKEIYDSQGMGGDIDG
;
A
#
# COMPACT_ATOMS: atom_id res chain seq x y z
N MET A 1 3.19 -11.13 -17.12
CA MET A 1 4.52 -10.55 -17.39
C MET A 1 4.53 -9.50 -18.49
N LYS A 2 3.87 -9.67 -19.66
CA LYS A 2 3.84 -8.63 -20.72
C LYS A 2 3.38 -7.24 -20.22
N LYS A 3 2.42 -7.20 -19.30
CA LYS A 3 1.89 -5.94 -18.72
C LYS A 3 2.93 -5.14 -17.91
N TYR A 4 3.98 -5.79 -17.39
CA TYR A 4 5.04 -5.13 -16.63
C TYR A 4 6.14 -4.50 -17.49
N LEU A 5 6.22 -4.84 -18.78
CA LEU A 5 7.26 -4.34 -19.67
C LEU A 5 7.23 -2.81 -19.81
N VAL A 6 6.06 -2.20 -19.66
CA VAL A 6 5.87 -0.74 -19.70
C VAL A 6 6.69 -0.04 -18.60
N TYR A 7 6.81 -0.66 -17.42
CA TYR A 7 7.51 -0.07 -16.28
C TYR A 7 9.04 -0.15 -16.37
N PHE A 8 9.58 -0.86 -17.39
CA PHE A 8 11.01 -0.88 -17.70
C PHE A 8 11.46 0.20 -18.68
N LYS A 9 10.54 0.99 -19.23
CA LYS A 9 10.79 1.91 -20.36
C LYS A 9 12.06 2.77 -20.21
N ASN A 10 12.35 3.28 -19.03
CA ASN A 10 13.54 4.12 -18.78
C ASN A 10 14.80 3.31 -18.40
N ASN A 11 14.68 2.00 -18.16
CA ASN A 11 15.75 1.14 -17.64
C ASN A 11 16.08 -0.04 -18.55
N TRP A 12 15.58 -0.09 -19.79
CA TRP A 12 15.73 -1.22 -20.70
C TRP A 12 17.19 -1.61 -20.98
N LYS A 13 18.11 -0.61 -21.02
CA LYS A 13 19.55 -0.87 -21.18
C LYS A 13 20.11 -1.72 -20.04
N ASN A 14 19.70 -1.42 -18.81
CA ASN A 14 20.15 -2.15 -17.62
C ASN A 14 19.55 -3.57 -17.59
N VAL A 15 18.31 -3.74 -18.08
CA VAL A 15 17.64 -5.05 -18.20
C VAL A 15 18.35 -5.97 -19.18
N ILE A 16 18.95 -5.45 -20.26
CA ILE A 16 19.69 -6.22 -21.24
C ILE A 16 21.13 -6.46 -20.79
N LEU A 17 21.78 -5.45 -20.22
CA LEU A 17 23.21 -5.52 -19.86
C LEU A 17 23.47 -6.48 -18.68
N ALA A 18 22.55 -6.54 -17.69
CA ALA A 18 22.68 -7.43 -16.56
C ALA A 18 22.76 -8.92 -16.95
N PRO A 19 21.83 -9.47 -17.79
CA PRO A 19 21.94 -10.82 -18.31
C PRO A 19 23.22 -11.11 -19.11
N ILE A 20 23.66 -10.18 -19.95
CA ILE A 20 24.88 -10.36 -20.75
C ILE A 20 26.09 -10.54 -19.83
N LEU A 21 26.22 -9.67 -18.82
CA LEU A 21 27.30 -9.76 -17.84
C LEU A 21 27.21 -11.04 -16.99
N MET A 22 26.00 -11.52 -16.70
CA MET A 22 25.80 -12.79 -16.02
C MET A 22 26.23 -14.00 -16.89
N CYS A 23 26.02 -13.93 -18.21
CA CYS A 23 26.54 -14.93 -19.13
C CYS A 23 28.08 -14.96 -19.12
N VAL A 24 28.73 -13.79 -19.08
CA VAL A 24 30.19 -13.70 -18.96
C VAL A 24 30.68 -14.37 -17.67
N ASP A 25 30.04 -14.04 -16.51
CA ASP A 25 30.34 -14.68 -15.21
C ASP A 25 30.22 -16.21 -15.31
N ALA A 26 29.09 -16.70 -15.87
CA ALA A 26 28.82 -18.12 -15.96
C ALA A 26 29.81 -18.85 -16.89
N ILE A 27 30.14 -18.28 -18.04
CA ILE A 27 31.10 -18.85 -18.98
C ILE A 27 32.50 -18.92 -18.32
N CYS A 28 32.94 -17.82 -17.71
CA CYS A 28 34.22 -17.81 -16.99
C CYS A 28 34.27 -18.86 -15.87
N SER A 29 33.18 -18.99 -15.10
CA SER A 29 33.04 -20.00 -14.03
C SER A 29 33.09 -21.43 -14.55
N VAL A 30 32.49 -21.73 -15.70
CA VAL A 30 32.48 -23.07 -16.32
C VAL A 30 33.87 -23.44 -16.88
N LEU A 31 34.63 -22.46 -17.35
CA LEU A 31 35.96 -22.71 -17.92
C LEU A 31 37.06 -22.93 -16.86
N GLN A 32 36.95 -22.40 -15.66
CA GLN A 32 37.98 -22.49 -14.61
C GLN A 32 38.43 -23.95 -14.31
N PRO A 33 37.50 -24.93 -14.07
CA PRO A 33 37.92 -26.30 -13.79
C PRO A 33 38.70 -26.94 -14.93
N PHE A 34 38.41 -26.59 -16.19
CA PHE A 34 39.16 -27.09 -17.34
C PHE A 34 40.63 -26.67 -17.27
N PHE A 35 40.92 -25.39 -17.00
CA PHE A 35 42.32 -24.93 -16.89
C PHE A 35 43.04 -25.51 -15.66
N ILE A 36 42.32 -25.83 -14.58
CA ILE A 36 42.89 -26.56 -13.42
C ILE A 36 43.34 -27.95 -13.84
N ALA A 37 42.54 -28.70 -14.65
CA ALA A 37 42.95 -29.98 -15.19
C ALA A 37 44.23 -29.86 -16.04
N GLU A 38 44.27 -28.89 -16.95
CA GLU A 38 45.41 -28.65 -17.82
C GLU A 38 46.72 -28.39 -17.04
N ILE A 39 46.63 -27.65 -15.91
CA ILE A 39 47.76 -27.43 -15.03
C ILE A 39 48.26 -28.75 -14.41
N ILE A 40 47.33 -29.59 -13.93
CA ILE A 40 47.68 -30.87 -13.28
C ILE A 40 48.26 -31.84 -14.28
N ASP A 41 47.55 -32.03 -15.42
CA ASP A 41 47.83 -33.10 -16.37
C ASP A 41 49.06 -32.80 -17.28
N LYS A 42 49.21 -31.54 -17.73
CA LYS A 42 50.27 -31.15 -18.65
C LYS A 42 51.38 -30.33 -17.97
N GLY A 43 51.05 -29.53 -16.94
CA GLY A 43 52.03 -28.70 -16.24
C GLY A 43 52.80 -29.48 -15.19
N ILE A 44 52.10 -30.04 -14.20
CA ILE A 44 52.74 -30.74 -13.07
C ILE A 44 53.30 -32.09 -13.51
N ALA A 45 52.55 -32.85 -14.29
CA ALA A 45 52.99 -34.17 -14.74
C ALA A 45 54.23 -34.11 -15.64
N ALA A 46 54.38 -33.06 -16.47
CA ALA A 46 55.54 -32.85 -17.32
C ALA A 46 56.66 -32.03 -16.65
N GLY A 47 56.43 -31.46 -15.46
CA GLY A 47 57.43 -30.57 -14.79
C GLY A 47 57.61 -29.22 -15.49
N ASP A 48 56.71 -28.84 -16.39
CA ASP A 48 56.80 -27.59 -17.17
C ASP A 48 56.24 -26.39 -16.38
N THR A 49 57.13 -25.69 -15.70
CA THR A 49 56.80 -24.49 -14.93
C THR A 49 56.25 -23.33 -15.81
N GLY A 50 56.73 -23.23 -17.06
CA GLY A 50 56.27 -22.22 -18.01
C GLY A 50 54.78 -22.42 -18.38
N TYR A 51 54.40 -23.67 -18.62
CA TYR A 51 53.00 -24.03 -18.89
C TYR A 51 52.10 -23.79 -17.68
N ILE A 52 52.56 -24.12 -16.47
CA ILE A 52 51.85 -23.84 -15.21
C ILE A 52 51.57 -22.34 -15.06
N ILE A 53 52.56 -21.49 -15.25
CA ILE A 53 52.42 -20.03 -15.16
C ILE A 53 51.44 -19.53 -16.22
N LYS A 54 51.54 -19.99 -17.47
CA LYS A 54 50.64 -19.58 -18.55
C LYS A 54 49.19 -19.93 -18.24
N MET A 55 48.91 -21.16 -17.81
CA MET A 55 47.53 -21.59 -17.47
C MET A 55 47.02 -20.94 -16.18
N GLY A 56 47.94 -20.71 -15.22
CA GLY A 56 47.63 -19.93 -14.01
C GLY A 56 47.19 -18.50 -14.31
N LEU A 57 47.89 -17.82 -15.25
CA LEU A 57 47.46 -16.49 -15.71
C LEU A 57 46.08 -16.53 -16.40
N CYS A 58 45.77 -17.59 -17.16
CA CYS A 58 44.41 -17.78 -17.72
C CYS A 58 43.36 -17.91 -16.63
N ILE A 59 43.63 -18.66 -15.57
CA ILE A 59 42.68 -18.78 -14.42
C ILE A 59 42.50 -17.43 -13.75
N VAL A 60 43.57 -16.64 -13.54
CA VAL A 60 43.46 -15.29 -12.98
C VAL A 60 42.65 -14.38 -13.89
N ALA A 61 42.82 -14.44 -15.21
CA ALA A 61 42.04 -13.67 -16.17
C ALA A 61 40.54 -14.07 -16.12
N LEU A 62 40.25 -15.37 -16.06
CA LEU A 62 38.88 -15.86 -15.88
C LEU A 62 38.27 -15.44 -14.54
N ALA A 63 39.03 -15.45 -13.46
CA ALA A 63 38.59 -14.97 -12.15
C ALA A 63 38.23 -13.47 -12.19
N ILE A 64 39.05 -12.66 -12.84
CA ILE A 64 38.77 -11.24 -13.09
C ILE A 64 37.48 -11.11 -13.94
N GLY A 65 37.34 -11.92 -14.99
CA GLY A 65 36.12 -11.96 -15.81
C GLY A 65 34.85 -12.30 -15.00
N THR A 66 34.94 -13.28 -14.09
CA THR A 66 33.86 -13.67 -13.16
C THR A 66 33.51 -12.50 -12.22
N ILE A 67 34.53 -11.82 -11.64
CA ILE A 67 34.31 -10.67 -10.75
C ILE A 67 33.64 -9.52 -11.52
N LEU A 68 34.15 -9.16 -12.67
CA LEU A 68 33.60 -8.06 -13.49
C LEU A 68 32.17 -8.38 -14.00
N GLY A 69 31.97 -9.62 -14.46
CA GLY A 69 30.64 -10.09 -14.90
C GLY A 69 29.64 -10.12 -13.75
N GLY A 70 30.01 -10.70 -12.61
CA GLY A 70 29.18 -10.81 -11.43
C GLY A 70 28.84 -9.45 -10.80
N PHE A 71 29.87 -8.60 -10.59
CA PHE A 71 29.70 -7.25 -10.07
C PHE A 71 28.85 -6.38 -11.01
N GLY A 72 29.17 -6.38 -12.31
CA GLY A 72 28.43 -5.65 -13.32
C GLY A 72 26.98 -6.09 -13.39
N CYS A 73 26.72 -7.40 -13.39
CA CYS A 73 25.35 -7.93 -13.33
C CYS A 73 24.64 -7.47 -12.05
N MET A 74 25.30 -7.50 -10.90
CA MET A 74 24.72 -7.06 -9.62
C MET A 74 24.32 -5.58 -9.67
N TYR A 75 25.18 -4.72 -10.19
CA TYR A 75 24.96 -3.29 -10.33
C TYR A 75 23.78 -2.99 -11.28
N PHE A 76 23.81 -3.54 -12.50
CA PHE A 76 22.79 -3.26 -13.50
C PHE A 76 21.44 -3.91 -13.17
N SER A 77 21.44 -5.12 -12.58
CA SER A 77 20.19 -5.76 -12.14
C SER A 77 19.54 -4.99 -11.00
N ALA A 78 20.31 -4.46 -10.03
CA ALA A 78 19.79 -3.61 -8.97
C ALA A 78 19.17 -2.32 -9.56
N LYS A 79 19.92 -1.62 -10.44
CA LYS A 79 19.43 -0.40 -11.09
C LYS A 79 18.16 -0.65 -11.91
N ALA A 80 18.06 -1.78 -12.62
CA ALA A 80 16.88 -2.17 -13.37
C ALA A 80 15.69 -2.48 -12.47
N SER A 81 15.89 -3.28 -11.42
CA SER A 81 14.82 -3.75 -10.53
C SER A 81 14.26 -2.63 -9.65
N TYR A 82 15.12 -1.79 -9.05
CA TYR A 82 14.65 -0.65 -8.26
C TYR A 82 14.05 0.45 -9.13
N GLY A 83 14.57 0.68 -10.34
CA GLY A 83 13.93 1.58 -11.31
C GLY A 83 12.56 1.10 -11.75
N PHE A 84 12.39 -0.20 -11.98
CA PHE A 84 11.08 -0.82 -12.19
C PHE A 84 10.14 -0.59 -11.01
N GLY A 85 10.64 -0.81 -9.76
CA GLY A 85 9.86 -0.61 -8.55
C GLY A 85 9.39 0.84 -8.36
N ALA A 86 10.25 1.82 -8.67
CA ALA A 86 9.92 3.24 -8.61
C ALA A 86 8.78 3.58 -9.60
N ASN A 87 8.91 3.19 -10.86
CA ASN A 87 7.88 3.43 -11.88
C ASN A 87 6.55 2.75 -11.53
N LEU A 88 6.59 1.56 -10.94
CA LEU A 88 5.39 0.82 -10.52
C LEU A 88 4.71 1.50 -9.34
N ARG A 89 5.47 1.99 -8.34
CA ARG A 89 4.94 2.76 -7.21
C ARG A 89 4.29 4.06 -7.67
N GLU A 90 4.93 4.77 -8.61
CA GLU A 90 4.38 5.98 -9.20
C GLU A 90 3.05 5.71 -9.91
N ALA A 91 2.98 4.66 -10.73
CA ALA A 91 1.75 4.27 -11.42
C ALA A 91 0.63 3.88 -10.44
N LEU A 92 0.96 3.12 -9.38
CA LEU A 92 0.00 2.76 -8.34
C LEU A 92 -0.49 4.00 -7.59
N MET A 93 0.41 4.92 -7.21
CA MET A 93 0.04 6.14 -6.51
C MET A 93 -0.86 7.02 -7.39
N LYS A 94 -0.52 7.18 -8.66
CA LYS A 94 -1.36 7.90 -9.62
C LYS A 94 -2.76 7.27 -9.70
N LYS A 95 -2.82 5.93 -9.80
CA LYS A 95 -4.10 5.20 -9.86
C LYS A 95 -4.94 5.36 -8.60
N VAL A 96 -4.32 5.31 -7.43
CA VAL A 96 -5.00 5.51 -6.13
C VAL A 96 -5.54 6.94 -5.98
N GLN A 97 -4.84 7.95 -6.55
CA GLN A 97 -5.35 9.33 -6.54
C GLN A 97 -6.58 9.53 -7.45
N GLU A 98 -6.78 8.64 -8.42
CA GLU A 98 -7.98 8.64 -9.29
C GLU A 98 -9.19 7.96 -8.62
N PHE A 99 -8.99 7.24 -7.50
CA PHE A 99 -10.05 6.46 -6.84
C PHE A 99 -11.11 7.34 -6.19
N SER A 100 -12.37 6.89 -6.31
CA SER A 100 -13.48 7.38 -5.51
C SER A 100 -13.40 6.89 -4.06
N PHE A 101 -14.21 7.45 -3.18
CA PHE A 101 -14.32 6.94 -1.81
C PHE A 101 -14.79 5.48 -1.76
N ALA A 102 -15.68 5.05 -2.66
CA ALA A 102 -16.12 3.66 -2.77
C ALA A 102 -14.94 2.73 -3.07
N ASN A 103 -14.07 3.08 -4.05
CA ASN A 103 -12.87 2.30 -4.34
C ASN A 103 -11.90 2.25 -3.15
N ILE A 104 -11.68 3.38 -2.44
CA ILE A 104 -10.80 3.41 -1.25
C ILE A 104 -11.35 2.52 -0.14
N ASN A 105 -12.65 2.52 0.09
CA ASN A 105 -13.30 1.66 1.09
C ASN A 105 -13.17 0.18 0.73
N LYS A 106 -13.39 -0.18 -0.55
CA LYS A 106 -13.21 -1.54 -1.08
C LYS A 106 -11.82 -2.10 -0.81
N PHE A 107 -10.77 -1.32 -1.06
CA PHE A 107 -9.38 -1.80 -0.88
C PHE A 107 -8.85 -1.61 0.53
N THR A 108 -9.40 -0.73 1.34
CA THR A 108 -8.89 -0.22 2.62
C THR A 108 -7.51 0.45 2.51
N THR A 109 -7.30 1.52 3.28
CA THR A 109 -6.01 2.27 3.27
C THR A 109 -4.82 1.38 3.64
N ALA A 110 -4.99 0.48 4.61
CA ALA A 110 -3.92 -0.43 5.05
C ALA A 110 -3.49 -1.40 3.95
N SER A 111 -4.46 -1.93 3.18
CA SER A 111 -4.19 -2.82 2.05
C SER A 111 -3.49 -2.07 0.91
N LEU A 112 -3.92 -0.85 0.57
CA LEU A 112 -3.26 -0.03 -0.47
C LEU A 112 -1.81 0.29 -0.11
N ILE A 113 -1.53 0.64 1.16
CA ILE A 113 -0.16 0.86 1.63
C ILE A 113 0.67 -0.40 1.43
N THR A 114 0.17 -1.58 1.85
CA THR A 114 0.89 -2.85 1.70
C THR A 114 1.18 -3.17 0.24
N ARG A 115 0.24 -2.90 -0.67
CA ARG A 115 0.40 -3.13 -2.12
C ARG A 115 1.46 -2.22 -2.73
N ILE A 116 1.49 -0.93 -2.36
CA ILE A 116 2.48 0.05 -2.86
C ILE A 116 3.87 -0.21 -2.28
N THR A 117 3.98 -0.74 -1.05
CA THR A 117 5.26 -0.99 -0.38
C THR A 117 5.72 -2.43 -0.54
N ASN A 118 5.17 -3.34 0.25
CA ASN A 118 5.66 -4.72 0.36
C ASN A 118 5.45 -5.54 -0.92
N ASP A 119 4.27 -5.44 -1.58
CA ASP A 119 4.02 -6.22 -2.79
C ASP A 119 4.89 -5.77 -3.96
N VAL A 120 5.13 -4.46 -4.10
CA VAL A 120 6.08 -3.94 -5.09
C VAL A 120 7.50 -4.42 -4.78
N GLU A 121 7.92 -4.45 -3.49
CA GLU A 121 9.25 -4.95 -3.12
C GLU A 121 9.43 -6.43 -3.47
N VAL A 122 8.42 -7.27 -3.28
CA VAL A 122 8.44 -8.68 -3.72
C VAL A 122 8.64 -8.79 -5.24
N LEU A 123 8.02 -7.91 -6.03
CA LEU A 123 8.22 -7.89 -7.48
C LEU A 123 9.61 -7.37 -7.87
N VAL A 124 10.15 -6.38 -7.15
CA VAL A 124 11.53 -5.88 -7.34
C VAL A 124 12.52 -7.02 -7.13
N GLN A 125 12.36 -7.79 -6.05
CA GLN A 125 13.20 -8.95 -5.74
C GLN A 125 13.07 -10.05 -6.80
N LEU A 126 11.85 -10.30 -7.29
CA LEU A 126 11.64 -11.25 -8.40
C LEU A 126 12.38 -10.80 -9.66
N VAL A 127 12.26 -9.54 -10.07
CA VAL A 127 12.94 -9.00 -11.24
C VAL A 127 14.46 -9.15 -11.08
N GLN A 128 15.00 -8.77 -9.94
CA GLN A 128 16.43 -8.91 -9.64
C GLN A 128 16.89 -10.36 -9.72
N MET A 129 16.10 -11.29 -9.14
CA MET A 129 16.38 -12.71 -9.17
C MET A 129 16.32 -13.26 -10.62
N CYS A 130 15.34 -12.84 -11.41
CA CYS A 130 15.22 -13.24 -12.82
C CYS A 130 16.42 -12.78 -13.65
N LEU A 131 16.86 -11.54 -13.48
CA LEU A 131 18.01 -11.01 -14.22
C LEU A 131 19.35 -11.68 -13.86
N ARG A 132 19.44 -12.32 -12.69
CA ARG A 132 20.64 -12.99 -12.17
C ARG A 132 20.52 -14.51 -12.22
N MET A 133 19.64 -15.09 -11.40
CA MET A 133 19.59 -16.54 -11.18
C MET A 133 18.95 -17.30 -12.34
N LEU A 134 17.93 -16.74 -13.02
CA LEU A 134 17.28 -17.39 -14.16
C LEU A 134 18.25 -17.63 -15.32
N ILE A 135 19.33 -16.87 -15.38
CA ILE A 135 20.36 -17.00 -16.42
C ILE A 135 21.50 -17.85 -15.89
N ARG A 136 22.04 -17.51 -14.72
CA ARG A 136 23.19 -18.20 -14.15
C ARG A 136 22.94 -19.71 -13.93
N ALA A 137 21.82 -20.07 -13.31
CA ALA A 137 21.59 -21.45 -12.91
C ALA A 137 21.45 -22.40 -14.12
N PRO A 138 20.69 -22.11 -15.19
CA PRO A 138 20.67 -22.95 -16.38
C PRO A 138 22.02 -23.00 -17.10
N PHE A 139 22.77 -21.88 -17.18
CA PHE A 139 24.09 -21.86 -17.80
C PHE A 139 25.08 -22.74 -17.04
N LEU A 140 25.11 -22.68 -15.70
CA LEU A 140 25.99 -23.55 -14.89
C LEU A 140 25.56 -25.01 -14.97
N PHE A 141 24.23 -25.28 -15.02
CA PHE A 141 23.71 -26.64 -15.19
C PHE A 141 24.12 -27.23 -16.53
N VAL A 142 23.76 -26.56 -17.62
CA VAL A 142 24.01 -27.03 -18.99
C VAL A 142 25.53 -27.05 -19.26
N GLY A 143 26.25 -25.99 -18.89
CA GLY A 143 27.68 -25.88 -19.05
C GLY A 143 28.43 -26.97 -18.27
N GLY A 144 28.05 -27.21 -17.01
CA GLY A 144 28.64 -28.26 -16.18
C GLY A 144 28.43 -29.66 -16.77
N VAL A 145 27.17 -29.95 -17.26
CA VAL A 145 26.89 -31.22 -17.90
C VAL A 145 27.66 -31.38 -19.22
N ILE A 146 27.66 -30.37 -20.10
CA ILE A 146 28.40 -30.41 -21.37
C ILE A 146 29.91 -30.67 -21.10
N MET A 147 30.52 -29.94 -20.20
CA MET A 147 31.93 -30.10 -19.87
C MET A 147 32.22 -31.46 -19.25
N ALA A 148 31.37 -31.96 -18.36
CA ALA A 148 31.51 -33.30 -17.80
C ALA A 148 31.39 -34.38 -18.85
N VAL A 149 30.46 -34.30 -19.79
CA VAL A 149 30.28 -35.25 -20.90
C VAL A 149 31.48 -35.20 -21.88
N SER A 150 32.03 -34.02 -22.12
CA SER A 150 33.20 -33.84 -22.98
C SER A 150 34.46 -34.49 -22.41
N LEU A 151 34.61 -34.51 -21.08
CA LEU A 151 35.74 -35.19 -20.42
C LEU A 151 35.62 -36.73 -20.52
N ASN A 152 34.49 -37.28 -20.10
CA ASN A 152 34.23 -38.71 -20.19
C ASN A 152 32.74 -39.08 -20.13
N LYS A 153 32.22 -39.68 -21.22
CA LYS A 153 30.80 -40.05 -21.31
C LYS A 153 30.39 -41.09 -20.26
N LYS A 154 31.27 -42.05 -19.90
CA LYS A 154 30.93 -43.09 -18.92
C LYS A 154 30.82 -42.52 -17.50
N MET A 155 31.74 -41.59 -17.15
CA MET A 155 31.66 -40.93 -15.85
C MET A 155 30.46 -40.04 -15.72
N SER A 156 29.91 -39.48 -16.81
CA SER A 156 28.74 -38.60 -16.77
C SER A 156 27.47 -39.33 -16.29
N LEU A 157 27.43 -40.66 -16.34
CA LEU A 157 26.38 -41.48 -15.74
C LEU A 157 26.25 -41.27 -14.21
N ILE A 158 27.40 -40.92 -13.55
CA ILE A 158 27.39 -40.62 -12.11
C ILE A 158 26.52 -39.36 -11.83
N ILE A 159 26.77 -38.30 -12.61
CA ILE A 159 25.96 -37.03 -12.45
C ILE A 159 24.48 -37.34 -12.77
N LEU A 160 24.23 -38.05 -13.85
CA LEU A 160 22.87 -38.42 -14.28
C LEU A 160 22.15 -39.25 -13.20
N ALA A 161 22.86 -40.12 -12.49
CA ALA A 161 22.30 -40.89 -11.38
C ALA A 161 22.04 -40.04 -10.14
N LEU A 162 22.89 -39.05 -9.83
CA LEU A 162 22.76 -38.20 -8.63
C LEU A 162 21.62 -37.17 -8.76
N ILE A 163 21.32 -36.66 -9.96
CA ILE A 163 20.27 -35.68 -10.20
C ILE A 163 18.91 -36.13 -9.65
N PRO A 164 18.38 -37.36 -9.98
CA PRO A 164 17.09 -37.80 -9.45
C PRO A 164 17.09 -37.98 -7.93
N PHE A 165 18.21 -38.42 -7.31
CA PHE A 165 18.28 -38.50 -5.84
C PHE A 165 18.18 -37.12 -5.20
N LEU A 166 18.89 -36.12 -5.73
CA LEU A 166 18.82 -34.76 -5.26
C LEU A 166 17.42 -34.17 -5.48
N ALA A 167 16.83 -34.38 -6.66
CA ALA A 167 15.47 -33.91 -6.96
C ALA A 167 14.43 -34.55 -6.02
N LEU A 168 14.57 -35.84 -5.71
CA LEU A 168 13.69 -36.56 -4.79
C LEU A 168 13.83 -36.03 -3.36
N LEU A 169 15.05 -35.81 -2.89
CA LEU A 169 15.31 -35.19 -1.57
C LEU A 169 14.64 -33.82 -1.44
N ILE A 170 14.83 -32.95 -2.43
CA ILE A 170 14.23 -31.61 -2.47
C ILE A 170 12.70 -31.72 -2.52
N PHE A 171 12.14 -32.58 -3.36
CA PHE A 171 10.70 -32.79 -3.48
C PHE A 171 10.08 -33.21 -2.16
N PHE A 172 10.65 -34.21 -1.47
CA PHE A 172 10.15 -34.66 -0.18
C PHE A 172 10.26 -33.60 0.91
N ALA A 173 11.37 -32.85 0.94
CA ALA A 173 11.57 -31.76 1.89
C ALA A 173 10.52 -30.67 1.69
N ILE A 174 10.29 -30.23 0.45
CA ILE A 174 9.27 -29.21 0.15
C ILE A 174 7.87 -29.74 0.47
N LYS A 175 7.51 -30.95 0.04
CA LYS A 175 6.19 -31.54 0.28
C LYS A 175 5.85 -31.63 1.77
N LYS A 176 6.83 -31.94 2.64
CA LYS A 176 6.63 -32.01 4.08
C LYS A 176 6.71 -30.64 4.79
N ALA A 177 7.62 -29.76 4.35
CA ALA A 177 7.83 -28.48 5.01
C ALA A 177 6.75 -27.44 4.65
N PHE A 178 6.28 -27.41 3.40
CA PHE A 178 5.35 -26.38 2.93
C PHE A 178 4.04 -26.28 3.75
N PRO A 179 3.32 -27.38 4.08
CA PRO A 179 2.13 -27.29 4.91
C PRO A 179 2.43 -26.82 6.34
N LEU A 180 3.60 -27.19 6.89
CA LEU A 180 4.01 -26.72 8.22
C LEU A 180 4.31 -25.21 8.24
N PHE A 181 4.92 -24.67 7.20
CA PHE A 181 5.11 -23.22 7.10
C PHE A 181 3.79 -22.46 7.04
N SER A 182 2.77 -22.99 6.39
CA SER A 182 1.43 -22.40 6.40
C SER A 182 0.83 -22.40 7.82
N ILE A 183 1.05 -23.47 8.61
CA ILE A 183 0.60 -23.52 10.01
C ILE A 183 1.40 -22.53 10.87
N VAL A 184 2.71 -22.43 10.68
CA VAL A 184 3.56 -21.43 11.36
C VAL A 184 3.03 -20.03 11.11
N GLN A 185 2.67 -19.70 9.84
CA GLN A 185 2.12 -18.40 9.51
C GLN A 185 0.83 -18.11 10.28
N LYS A 186 -0.11 -19.07 10.34
CA LYS A 186 -1.34 -18.91 11.13
C LYS A 186 -1.07 -18.70 12.64
N LYS A 187 -0.02 -19.34 13.18
CA LYS A 187 0.37 -19.13 14.59
C LYS A 187 1.01 -17.74 14.79
N ILE A 188 1.79 -17.25 13.82
CA ILE A 188 2.30 -15.86 13.82
C ILE A 188 1.14 -14.87 13.81
N ASP A 189 0.15 -15.08 12.95
CA ASP A 189 -1.03 -14.21 12.86
C ASP A 189 -1.81 -14.19 14.19
N ARG A 190 -1.93 -15.34 14.87
CA ARG A 190 -2.55 -15.44 16.21
C ARG A 190 -1.78 -14.66 17.26
N VAL A 191 -0.45 -14.80 17.30
CA VAL A 191 0.42 -14.05 18.23
C VAL A 191 0.29 -12.54 17.96
N ASN A 192 0.34 -12.13 16.68
CA ASN A 192 0.17 -10.72 16.29
C ASN A 192 -1.22 -10.17 16.69
N SER A 193 -2.28 -10.98 16.57
CA SER A 193 -3.63 -10.58 17.00
C SER A 193 -3.67 -10.32 18.50
N ILE A 194 -3.12 -11.24 19.33
CA ILE A 194 -3.05 -11.07 20.79
C ILE A 194 -2.26 -9.81 21.16
N ILE A 195 -1.10 -9.59 20.54
CA ILE A 195 -0.29 -8.38 20.78
C ILE A 195 -1.07 -7.12 20.42
N ARG A 196 -1.74 -7.10 19.27
CA ARG A 196 -2.52 -5.95 18.83
C ARG A 196 -3.69 -5.65 19.76
N GLU A 197 -4.44 -6.69 20.16
CA GLU A 197 -5.54 -6.55 21.12
C GLU A 197 -5.04 -5.99 22.45
N ASN A 198 -3.93 -6.51 22.97
CA ASN A 198 -3.35 -6.08 24.23
C ASN A 198 -2.84 -4.61 24.15
N LEU A 199 -2.13 -4.24 23.08
CA LEU A 199 -1.62 -2.87 22.92
C LEU A 199 -2.75 -1.84 22.75
N VAL A 200 -3.77 -2.17 21.96
CA VAL A 200 -4.95 -1.29 21.77
C VAL A 200 -5.75 -1.21 23.06
N GLY A 201 -5.96 -2.37 23.73
CA GLY A 201 -6.70 -2.49 24.98
C GLY A 201 -5.88 -2.27 26.25
N ALA A 202 -4.64 -1.76 26.18
CA ALA A 202 -3.74 -1.69 27.32
C ALA A 202 -4.34 -0.97 28.55
N ARG A 203 -5.13 0.09 28.32
CA ARG A 203 -5.85 0.79 29.40
C ARG A 203 -6.89 -0.09 30.07
N VAL A 204 -7.59 -0.93 29.30
CA VAL A 204 -8.60 -1.88 29.82
C VAL A 204 -7.90 -2.95 30.63
N VAL A 205 -6.83 -3.56 30.09
CA VAL A 205 -6.02 -4.56 30.81
C VAL A 205 -5.55 -4.03 32.17
N LYS A 206 -5.04 -2.78 32.19
CA LYS A 206 -4.60 -2.11 33.41
C LYS A 206 -5.75 -1.78 34.37
N ALA A 207 -6.87 -1.26 33.85
CA ALA A 207 -8.02 -0.90 34.68
C ALA A 207 -8.66 -2.11 35.37
N PHE A 208 -8.63 -3.28 34.74
CA PHE A 208 -9.20 -4.52 35.29
C PHE A 208 -8.17 -5.46 35.91
N VAL A 209 -6.89 -5.04 36.01
CA VAL A 209 -5.78 -5.81 36.61
C VAL A 209 -5.67 -7.22 35.98
N ARG A 210 -5.70 -7.30 34.67
CA ARG A 210 -5.68 -8.56 33.91
C ARG A 210 -4.36 -8.88 33.24
N GLU A 211 -3.25 -8.29 33.70
CA GLU A 211 -1.92 -8.47 33.12
C GLU A 211 -1.47 -9.93 33.15
N GLU A 212 -1.73 -10.66 34.25
CA GLU A 212 -1.31 -12.08 34.37
C GLU A 212 -2.11 -12.96 33.39
N TYR A 213 -3.39 -12.70 33.21
CA TYR A 213 -4.21 -13.41 32.24
C TYR A 213 -3.69 -13.20 30.80
N GLU A 214 -3.35 -11.96 30.43
CA GLU A 214 -2.82 -11.66 29.10
C GLU A 214 -1.41 -12.22 28.89
N LYS A 215 -0.56 -12.26 29.92
CA LYS A 215 0.75 -12.94 29.89
C LYS A 215 0.60 -14.43 29.65
N GLU A 216 -0.32 -15.10 30.34
CA GLU A 216 -0.58 -16.52 30.15
C GLU A 216 -1.12 -16.81 28.74
N ARG A 217 -2.11 -16.03 28.29
CA ARG A 217 -2.69 -16.13 26.94
C ARG A 217 -1.63 -15.97 25.85
N PHE A 218 -0.75 -14.98 25.98
CA PHE A 218 0.39 -14.78 25.10
C PHE A 218 1.40 -15.94 25.19
N GLY A 219 1.73 -16.39 26.40
CA GLY A 219 2.66 -17.48 26.64
C GLY A 219 2.25 -18.78 25.96
N VAL A 220 0.96 -19.14 26.03
CA VAL A 220 0.41 -20.32 25.34
C VAL A 220 0.59 -20.17 23.81
N ALA A 221 0.16 -19.04 23.24
CA ALA A 221 0.25 -18.82 21.79
C ALA A 221 1.70 -18.78 21.30
N ASN A 222 2.61 -18.19 22.07
CA ASN A 222 4.04 -18.11 21.77
C ASN A 222 4.71 -19.50 21.84
N THR A 223 4.33 -20.33 22.81
CA THR A 223 4.83 -21.71 22.92
C THR A 223 4.34 -22.56 21.74
N GLU A 224 3.06 -22.47 21.37
CA GLU A 224 2.53 -23.15 20.19
C GLU A 224 3.25 -22.74 18.90
N LEU A 225 3.55 -21.44 18.73
CA LEU A 225 4.33 -20.92 17.62
C LEU A 225 5.73 -21.51 17.62
N LYS A 226 6.44 -21.46 18.76
CA LYS A 226 7.78 -22.02 18.92
C LYS A 226 7.80 -23.50 18.53
N ASP A 227 6.91 -24.31 19.07
CA ASP A 227 6.91 -25.76 18.85
C ASP A 227 6.60 -26.11 17.39
N THR A 228 5.68 -25.38 16.75
CA THR A 228 5.37 -25.54 15.33
C THR A 228 6.54 -25.09 14.44
N ALA A 229 7.17 -23.98 14.76
CA ALA A 229 8.34 -23.47 14.05
C ALA A 229 9.51 -24.44 14.14
N VAL A 230 9.82 -24.97 15.33
CA VAL A 230 10.88 -25.97 15.54
C VAL A 230 10.62 -27.24 14.70
N LYS A 231 9.37 -27.75 14.70
CA LYS A 231 9.00 -28.90 13.84
C LYS A 231 9.23 -28.63 12.37
N SER A 232 8.85 -27.43 11.90
CA SER A 232 9.02 -27.00 10.51
C SER A 232 10.51 -26.89 10.14
N PHE A 233 11.31 -26.27 11.01
CA PHE A 233 12.75 -26.10 10.82
C PHE A 233 13.51 -27.43 10.85
N ASN A 234 13.13 -28.38 11.71
CA ASN A 234 13.79 -29.68 11.79
C ASN A 234 13.74 -30.44 10.45
N ILE A 235 12.66 -30.27 9.67
CA ILE A 235 12.59 -30.86 8.32
C ILE A 235 13.55 -30.15 7.37
N MET A 236 13.62 -28.82 7.44
CA MET A 236 14.49 -28.04 6.56
C MET A 236 15.98 -28.20 6.91
N ILE A 237 16.31 -28.34 8.19
CA ILE A 237 17.70 -28.57 8.64
C ILE A 237 18.26 -29.86 8.04
N LEU A 238 17.44 -30.92 7.88
CA LEU A 238 17.88 -32.17 7.27
C LEU A 238 18.24 -32.03 5.77
N LEU A 239 17.76 -30.99 5.09
CA LEU A 239 18.04 -30.77 3.67
C LEU A 239 19.53 -30.54 3.40
N SER A 240 20.19 -29.70 4.20
CA SER A 240 21.63 -29.37 4.02
C SER A 240 22.55 -30.60 4.22
N PRO A 241 22.46 -31.38 5.30
CA PRO A 241 23.20 -32.63 5.44
C PRO A 241 22.88 -33.65 4.34
N GLY A 242 21.59 -33.74 3.94
CA GLY A 242 21.19 -34.63 2.84
C GLY A 242 21.84 -34.27 1.51
N ILE A 243 21.88 -32.98 1.16
CA ILE A 243 22.59 -32.49 -0.04
C ILE A 243 24.09 -32.79 0.07
N THR A 244 24.69 -32.49 1.23
CA THR A 244 26.11 -32.75 1.48
C THR A 244 26.44 -34.24 1.38
N LEU A 245 25.57 -35.13 1.91
CA LEU A 245 25.75 -36.59 1.77
C LEU A 245 25.72 -37.02 0.32
N ILE A 246 24.74 -36.58 -0.46
CA ILE A 246 24.63 -36.90 -1.90
C ILE A 246 25.90 -36.42 -2.65
N MET A 247 26.37 -35.21 -2.37
CA MET A 247 27.58 -34.66 -2.96
C MET A 247 28.80 -35.47 -2.57
N SER A 248 28.97 -35.84 -1.30
CA SER A 248 30.11 -36.60 -0.78
C SER A 248 30.15 -38.02 -1.36
N VAL A 249 28.97 -38.68 -1.45
CA VAL A 249 28.87 -40.00 -2.13
C VAL A 249 29.22 -39.86 -3.60
N GLY A 250 28.76 -38.79 -4.26
CA GLY A 250 29.13 -38.47 -5.64
C GLY A 250 30.65 -38.28 -5.81
N ILE A 251 31.30 -37.51 -4.94
CA ILE A 251 32.73 -37.28 -4.96
C ILE A 251 33.48 -38.62 -4.79
N ALA A 252 33.07 -39.43 -3.80
CA ALA A 252 33.67 -40.73 -3.58
C ALA A 252 33.53 -41.67 -4.80
N ALA A 253 32.35 -41.67 -5.43
CA ALA A 253 32.11 -42.45 -6.65
C ALA A 253 32.96 -41.95 -7.84
N VAL A 254 33.11 -40.64 -8.01
CA VAL A 254 33.95 -40.02 -9.05
C VAL A 254 35.40 -40.38 -8.82
N ILE A 255 35.90 -40.28 -7.58
CA ILE A 255 37.29 -40.68 -7.27
C ILE A 255 37.50 -42.17 -7.52
N TRP A 256 36.59 -43.04 -7.02
CA TRP A 256 36.74 -44.50 -7.15
C TRP A 256 36.67 -44.96 -8.61
N ILE A 257 35.69 -44.52 -9.37
CA ILE A 257 35.54 -44.91 -10.78
C ILE A 257 36.57 -44.20 -11.65
N GLY A 258 36.83 -42.90 -11.38
CA GLY A 258 37.85 -42.11 -12.08
C GLY A 258 39.26 -42.66 -11.92
N SER A 259 39.64 -43.10 -10.68
CA SER A 259 40.93 -43.75 -10.43
C SER A 259 41.13 -45.04 -11.24
N LYS A 260 40.04 -45.86 -11.38
CA LYS A 260 40.09 -47.05 -12.24
C LYS A 260 40.34 -46.70 -13.70
N PHE A 261 39.68 -45.68 -14.22
CA PHE A 261 39.89 -45.18 -15.58
C PHE A 261 41.29 -44.55 -15.78
N ALA A 262 41.79 -43.86 -14.74
CA ALA A 262 43.14 -43.29 -14.77
C ALA A 262 44.23 -44.39 -14.81
N ILE A 263 44.12 -45.46 -14.00
CA ILE A 263 45.00 -46.63 -14.05
C ILE A 263 44.98 -47.33 -15.43
N GLN A 264 43.80 -47.31 -16.09
CA GLN A 264 43.66 -47.84 -17.44
C GLN A 264 44.17 -46.87 -18.54
N GLY A 265 44.69 -45.70 -18.18
CA GLY A 265 45.18 -44.69 -19.12
C GLY A 265 44.08 -44.01 -19.97
N THR A 266 42.80 -44.15 -19.59
CA THR A 266 41.69 -43.60 -20.35
C THR A 266 41.30 -42.17 -19.89
N ILE A 267 41.74 -41.73 -18.72
CA ILE A 267 41.53 -40.41 -18.14
C ILE A 267 42.79 -39.95 -17.38
N GLU A 268 43.08 -38.67 -17.41
CA GLU A 268 44.17 -38.06 -16.66
C GLU A 268 43.69 -37.63 -15.25
N VAL A 269 44.61 -37.49 -14.30
CA VAL A 269 44.28 -37.23 -12.88
C VAL A 269 43.63 -35.85 -12.71
N GLY A 270 44.09 -34.84 -13.45
CA GLY A 270 43.50 -33.50 -13.41
C GLY A 270 42.06 -33.46 -13.93
N GLN A 271 41.74 -34.35 -14.89
CA GLN A 271 40.36 -34.48 -15.39
C GLN A 271 39.41 -34.98 -14.29
N ILE A 272 39.86 -35.81 -13.33
CA ILE A 272 39.06 -36.24 -12.18
C ILE A 272 38.71 -35.02 -11.30
N SER A 273 39.69 -34.14 -11.03
CA SER A 273 39.48 -32.91 -10.25
C SER A 273 38.45 -31.98 -10.90
N SER A 274 38.56 -31.76 -12.21
CA SER A 274 37.59 -30.94 -12.96
C SER A 274 36.21 -31.57 -12.97
N TYR A 275 36.13 -32.88 -13.07
CA TYR A 275 34.88 -33.61 -13.05
C TYR A 275 34.14 -33.42 -11.70
N ILE A 276 34.84 -33.47 -10.58
CA ILE A 276 34.29 -33.17 -9.25
C ILE A 276 33.71 -31.75 -9.23
N SER A 277 34.48 -30.78 -9.77
CA SER A 277 34.03 -29.38 -9.83
C SER A 277 32.76 -29.20 -10.67
N TYR A 278 32.68 -29.83 -11.86
CA TYR A 278 31.48 -29.81 -12.71
C TYR A 278 30.30 -30.51 -12.05
N MET A 279 30.49 -31.60 -11.34
CA MET A 279 29.47 -32.28 -10.58
C MET A 279 28.87 -31.37 -9.49
N ILE A 280 29.74 -30.75 -8.68
CA ILE A 280 29.31 -29.79 -7.62
C ILE A 280 28.55 -28.63 -8.25
N MET A 281 29.08 -28.06 -9.34
CA MET A 281 28.46 -26.94 -10.07
C MET A 281 27.07 -27.32 -10.58
N THR A 282 26.91 -28.47 -11.21
CA THR A 282 25.64 -28.97 -11.74
C THR A 282 24.62 -29.21 -10.64
N LEU A 283 25.00 -29.88 -9.54
CA LEU A 283 24.09 -30.16 -8.43
C LEU A 283 23.68 -28.88 -7.68
N SER A 284 24.63 -27.95 -7.48
CA SER A 284 24.35 -26.65 -6.84
C SER A 284 23.40 -25.78 -7.67
N SER A 285 23.51 -25.84 -9.01
CA SER A 285 22.60 -25.10 -9.90
C SER A 285 21.13 -25.57 -9.79
N LEU A 286 20.90 -26.87 -9.53
CA LEU A 286 19.56 -27.41 -9.28
C LEU A 286 18.94 -26.86 -7.99
N VAL A 287 19.74 -26.70 -6.95
CA VAL A 287 19.30 -26.07 -5.70
C VAL A 287 18.90 -24.61 -5.94
N MET A 288 19.68 -23.86 -6.74
CA MET A 288 19.35 -22.47 -7.12
C MET A 288 18.02 -22.38 -7.86
N ILE A 289 17.75 -23.28 -8.82
CA ILE A 289 16.48 -23.33 -9.56
C ILE A 289 15.31 -23.57 -8.61
N THR A 290 15.48 -24.45 -7.62
CA THR A 290 14.43 -24.75 -6.65
C THR A 290 14.05 -23.52 -5.81
N VAL A 291 15.03 -22.79 -5.27
CA VAL A 291 14.79 -21.56 -4.52
C VAL A 291 14.08 -20.51 -5.36
N MET A 292 14.42 -20.42 -6.64
CA MET A 292 13.77 -19.51 -7.57
C MET A 292 12.28 -19.84 -7.76
N LEU A 293 11.91 -21.11 -7.92
CA LEU A 293 10.52 -21.54 -8.10
C LEU A 293 9.66 -21.22 -6.88
N MET A 294 10.22 -21.33 -5.66
CA MET A 294 9.50 -20.97 -4.43
C MET A 294 9.17 -19.46 -4.38
N ASN A 295 10.11 -18.60 -4.78
CA ASN A 295 9.88 -17.16 -4.79
C ASN A 295 8.90 -16.72 -5.89
N LEU A 296 8.81 -17.44 -7.01
CA LEU A 296 7.88 -17.15 -8.10
C LEU A 296 6.41 -17.23 -7.65
N SER A 297 6.07 -18.20 -6.80
CA SER A 297 4.71 -18.37 -6.28
C SER A 297 4.29 -17.19 -5.40
N ARG A 298 5.21 -16.68 -4.54
CA ARG A 298 4.97 -15.50 -3.71
C ARG A 298 4.77 -14.25 -4.57
N ALA A 299 5.61 -14.06 -5.57
CA ALA A 299 5.54 -12.92 -6.47
C ALA A 299 4.27 -12.93 -7.33
N LYS A 300 3.73 -14.12 -7.69
CA LYS A 300 2.45 -14.24 -8.39
C LYS A 300 1.31 -13.65 -7.57
N ALA A 301 1.20 -14.01 -6.29
CA ALA A 301 0.16 -13.47 -5.41
C ALA A 301 0.25 -11.93 -5.25
N SER A 302 1.47 -11.39 -5.04
CA SER A 302 1.68 -9.93 -4.98
C SER A 302 1.33 -9.24 -6.30
N SER A 303 1.67 -9.88 -7.44
CA SER A 303 1.31 -9.40 -8.78
C SER A 303 -0.20 -9.30 -8.98
N GLU A 304 -0.96 -10.30 -8.56
CA GLU A 304 -2.42 -10.31 -8.67
C GLU A 304 -3.05 -9.16 -7.89
N ARG A 305 -2.61 -8.93 -6.64
CA ARG A 305 -3.08 -7.80 -5.81
C ARG A 305 -2.73 -6.43 -6.40
N ILE A 306 -1.56 -6.28 -7.00
CA ILE A 306 -1.15 -5.04 -7.67
C ILE A 306 -2.01 -4.78 -8.90
N PHE A 307 -2.25 -5.81 -9.72
CA PHE A 307 -3.09 -5.67 -10.91
C PHE A 307 -4.56 -5.43 -10.58
N GLU A 308 -5.06 -5.93 -9.47
CA GLU A 308 -6.39 -5.61 -8.99
C GLU A 308 -6.56 -4.09 -8.83
N VAL A 309 -5.57 -3.40 -8.21
CA VAL A 309 -5.59 -1.94 -8.07
C VAL A 309 -5.41 -1.23 -9.41
N LEU A 310 -4.45 -1.66 -10.24
CA LEU A 310 -4.17 -1.00 -11.53
C LEU A 310 -5.32 -1.14 -12.54
N ASN A 311 -6.08 -2.23 -12.49
CA ASN A 311 -7.20 -2.48 -13.38
C ASN A 311 -8.55 -1.99 -12.82
N GLU A 312 -8.59 -1.55 -11.55
CA GLU A 312 -9.82 -1.01 -10.98
C GLU A 312 -10.20 0.29 -11.69
N ASN A 313 -11.44 0.37 -12.12
CA ASN A 313 -11.97 1.60 -12.72
C ASN A 313 -12.62 2.46 -11.64
N PRO A 314 -12.23 3.73 -11.50
CA PRO A 314 -12.94 4.64 -10.61
C PRO A 314 -14.41 4.75 -11.02
N ASP A 315 -15.31 4.68 -10.02
CA ASP A 315 -16.75 4.77 -10.28
C ASP A 315 -17.13 6.19 -10.74
N ILE A 316 -16.40 7.18 -10.25
CA ILE A 316 -16.60 8.60 -10.53
C ILE A 316 -15.44 9.11 -11.37
N GLN A 317 -15.75 9.58 -12.59
CA GLN A 317 -14.77 10.09 -13.56
C GLN A 317 -15.38 11.25 -14.35
N ASP A 318 -14.53 12.19 -14.77
CA ASP A 318 -14.93 13.29 -15.66
C ASP A 318 -15.25 12.82 -17.07
N SER A 319 -14.64 11.71 -17.53
CA SER A 319 -14.83 11.16 -18.87
C SER A 319 -16.23 10.59 -19.15
N LYS A 320 -17.08 10.46 -18.14
CA LYS A 320 -18.49 10.04 -18.30
C LYS A 320 -19.43 11.18 -18.61
N VAL A 321 -18.92 12.41 -18.66
CA VAL A 321 -19.73 13.61 -18.98
C VAL A 321 -19.76 13.77 -20.49
N GLU A 322 -20.86 13.37 -21.13
CA GLU A 322 -21.04 13.41 -22.60
C GLU A 322 -21.09 14.84 -23.19
N ASN A 323 -21.21 15.88 -22.36
CA ASN A 323 -21.39 17.29 -22.78
C ASN A 323 -20.38 18.26 -22.12
N VAL A 324 -19.11 17.92 -22.07
CA VAL A 324 -18.04 18.73 -21.42
C VAL A 324 -17.74 20.06 -22.18
N GLU A 325 -18.44 20.38 -23.26
CA GLU A 325 -18.22 21.63 -24.01
C GLU A 325 -18.59 22.91 -23.25
N LYS A 326 -19.37 22.82 -22.16
CA LYS A 326 -19.67 23.98 -21.29
C LYS A 326 -18.92 23.85 -19.97
N GLU A 327 -17.99 24.77 -19.73
CA GLU A 327 -17.39 24.94 -18.40
C GLU A 327 -18.46 25.43 -17.41
N HIS A 328 -19.01 24.52 -16.62
CA HIS A 328 -19.93 24.87 -15.53
C HIS A 328 -19.12 25.20 -14.28
N LYS A 329 -19.30 26.41 -13.76
CA LYS A 329 -18.72 26.84 -12.46
C LYS A 329 -19.84 27.23 -11.51
N ILE A 330 -19.69 26.90 -10.24
CA ILE A 330 -20.66 27.31 -9.21
C ILE A 330 -20.56 28.85 -9.05
N THR A 331 -21.66 29.53 -9.28
CA THR A 331 -21.72 31.01 -9.27
C THR A 331 -22.52 31.56 -8.10
N LEU A 332 -23.71 30.98 -7.86
CA LEU A 332 -24.68 31.44 -6.86
C LEU A 332 -24.67 30.56 -5.62
N GLY A 333 -24.59 29.22 -5.80
CA GLY A 333 -24.65 28.26 -4.73
C GLY A 333 -26.09 27.85 -4.35
N LYS A 334 -27.04 27.90 -5.31
CA LYS A 334 -28.35 27.27 -5.15
C LYS A 334 -28.20 25.76 -5.17
N VAL A 335 -28.83 25.04 -4.27
CA VAL A 335 -28.76 23.58 -4.18
C VAL A 335 -30.16 22.98 -4.22
N GLU A 336 -30.35 21.98 -5.08
CA GLU A 336 -31.61 21.25 -5.21
C GLU A 336 -31.37 19.74 -5.10
N TYR A 337 -32.10 19.11 -4.20
CA TYR A 337 -32.10 17.66 -4.03
C TYR A 337 -33.42 17.07 -4.52
N ASN A 338 -33.34 16.02 -5.31
CA ASN A 338 -34.43 15.14 -5.66
C ASN A 338 -33.86 13.72 -5.75
N VAL A 339 -33.51 13.15 -4.60
CA VAL A 339 -32.88 11.82 -4.47
C VAL A 339 -34.00 10.85 -4.10
N GLU A 340 -34.38 10.01 -5.06
CA GLU A 340 -35.36 8.95 -4.82
C GLU A 340 -34.75 7.83 -3.98
N ARG A 341 -33.49 7.47 -4.28
CA ARG A 341 -32.77 6.41 -3.58
C ARG A 341 -31.27 6.61 -3.67
N PHE A 342 -30.59 6.37 -2.56
CA PHE A 342 -29.13 6.21 -2.49
C PHE A 342 -28.77 5.00 -1.64
N GLU A 343 -27.87 4.17 -2.16
CA GLU A 343 -27.26 3.02 -1.46
C GLU A 343 -25.77 2.93 -1.76
N PHE A 344 -24.97 2.43 -0.80
CA PHE A 344 -23.59 2.12 -1.08
C PHE A 344 -23.48 0.81 -1.85
N THR A 345 -22.46 0.67 -2.68
CA THR A 345 -22.21 -0.54 -3.50
C THR A 345 -22.16 -1.82 -2.67
N ASP A 346 -21.74 -1.71 -1.40
CA ASP A 346 -21.55 -2.85 -0.48
C ASP A 346 -22.75 -3.06 0.47
N SER A 347 -23.85 -2.31 0.35
CA SER A 347 -24.99 -2.31 1.29
C SER A 347 -26.04 -3.40 1.03
N GLU A 348 -25.78 -4.38 0.15
CA GLU A 348 -26.70 -5.48 -0.19
C GLU A 348 -28.11 -5.01 -0.55
N GLY A 349 -28.23 -3.80 -1.14
CA GLY A 349 -29.52 -3.24 -1.57
C GLY A 349 -30.30 -2.50 -0.47
N THR A 350 -29.71 -2.28 0.71
CA THR A 350 -30.33 -1.47 1.76
C THR A 350 -30.12 0.02 1.47
N PRO A 351 -31.17 0.82 1.28
CA PRO A 351 -31.05 2.25 1.03
C PRO A 351 -30.58 2.98 2.29
N ILE A 352 -29.70 3.97 2.09
CA ILE A 352 -29.24 4.88 3.15
C ILE A 352 -30.00 6.19 3.13
N LEU A 353 -30.45 6.61 1.95
CA LEU A 353 -31.31 7.78 1.78
C LEU A 353 -32.45 7.43 0.82
N GLU A 354 -33.69 7.80 1.21
CA GLU A 354 -34.88 7.62 0.39
C GLU A 354 -35.75 8.88 0.38
N ASN A 355 -36.31 9.19 -0.78
CA ASN A 355 -37.32 10.27 -0.96
C ASN A 355 -36.84 11.64 -0.43
N ILE A 356 -35.56 11.97 -0.59
CA ILE A 356 -34.99 13.24 -0.16
C ILE A 356 -35.31 14.32 -1.19
N LYS A 357 -36.15 15.30 -0.81
CA LYS A 357 -36.53 16.41 -1.69
C LYS A 357 -36.56 17.74 -0.95
N PHE A 358 -35.67 18.65 -1.36
CA PHE A 358 -35.65 20.03 -0.85
C PHE A 358 -34.83 20.94 -1.78
N THR A 359 -35.02 22.26 -1.57
CA THR A 359 -34.26 23.31 -2.26
C THR A 359 -33.69 24.29 -1.24
N VAL A 360 -32.47 24.72 -1.47
CA VAL A 360 -31.76 25.73 -0.68
C VAL A 360 -31.37 26.89 -1.61
N ASN A 361 -31.73 28.10 -1.22
CA ASN A 361 -31.43 29.30 -1.99
C ASN A 361 -30.00 29.80 -1.72
N PRO A 362 -29.43 30.58 -2.64
CA PRO A 362 -28.08 31.16 -2.43
C PRO A 362 -27.98 31.97 -1.14
N GLY A 363 -26.94 31.70 -0.34
CA GLY A 363 -26.69 32.37 0.92
C GLY A 363 -27.56 31.89 2.11
N GLU A 364 -28.45 30.94 1.91
CA GLU A 364 -29.29 30.34 2.97
C GLU A 364 -28.41 29.42 3.86
N ARG A 365 -28.66 29.46 5.16
CA ARG A 365 -27.97 28.60 6.14
C ARG A 365 -28.89 27.49 6.58
N VAL A 366 -28.48 26.28 6.33
CA VAL A 366 -29.26 25.06 6.58
C VAL A 366 -28.57 24.25 7.69
N ALA A 367 -29.32 23.96 8.75
CA ALA A 367 -28.90 22.97 9.74
C ALA A 367 -29.50 21.60 9.40
N ILE A 368 -28.71 20.56 9.53
CA ILE A 368 -29.16 19.18 9.34
C ILE A 368 -29.01 18.46 10.67
N ILE A 369 -30.13 18.02 11.24
CA ILE A 369 -30.19 17.37 12.56
C ILE A 369 -30.86 16.00 12.45
N GLY A 370 -30.55 15.11 13.38
CA GLY A 370 -31.09 13.75 13.50
C GLY A 370 -30.15 12.85 14.29
N SER A 371 -30.58 11.64 14.61
CA SER A 371 -29.81 10.66 15.37
C SER A 371 -28.54 10.21 14.64
N THR A 372 -27.61 9.58 15.35
CA THR A 372 -26.39 9.03 14.73
C THR A 372 -26.75 7.91 13.76
N GLY A 373 -26.15 7.90 12.57
CA GLY A 373 -26.38 6.86 11.56
C GLY A 373 -27.54 7.10 10.59
N THR A 374 -28.32 8.20 10.74
CA THR A 374 -29.48 8.50 9.88
C THR A 374 -29.15 9.02 8.47
N GLY A 375 -27.88 9.01 8.03
CA GLY A 375 -27.52 9.41 6.67
C GLY A 375 -27.13 10.89 6.47
N LYS A 376 -27.01 11.72 7.54
CA LYS A 376 -26.68 13.15 7.44
C LYS A 376 -25.40 13.45 6.67
N SER A 377 -24.29 12.82 7.04
CA SER A 377 -23.00 12.99 6.35
C SER A 377 -23.06 12.43 4.93
N THR A 378 -23.81 11.36 4.70
CA THR A 378 -24.05 10.81 3.35
C THR A 378 -24.73 11.83 2.47
N LEU A 379 -25.75 12.51 2.98
CA LEU A 379 -26.50 13.52 2.25
C LEU A 379 -25.55 14.62 1.73
N VAL A 380 -24.75 15.23 2.59
CA VAL A 380 -23.86 16.32 2.16
C VAL A 380 -22.70 15.85 1.27
N ASN A 381 -22.30 14.59 1.37
CA ASN A 381 -21.26 14.00 0.53
C ASN A 381 -21.67 13.83 -0.95
N LEU A 382 -22.97 13.89 -1.25
CA LEU A 382 -23.48 13.88 -2.62
C LEU A 382 -23.20 15.21 -3.35
N MET A 383 -23.14 16.35 -2.64
CA MET A 383 -22.87 17.68 -3.25
C MET A 383 -21.50 17.77 -3.92
N PRO A 384 -20.37 17.41 -3.25
CA PRO A 384 -19.05 17.41 -3.90
C PRO A 384 -18.83 16.19 -4.78
N ARG A 385 -19.89 15.43 -5.06
CA ARG A 385 -19.88 14.20 -5.84
C ARG A 385 -18.80 13.22 -5.34
N PHE A 386 -18.82 12.91 -4.03
CA PHE A 386 -18.04 11.81 -3.47
C PHE A 386 -18.66 10.46 -3.77
N TYR A 387 -19.99 10.48 -3.99
CA TYR A 387 -20.81 9.37 -4.45
C TYR A 387 -21.84 9.90 -5.45
N ASP A 388 -22.23 9.09 -6.43
CA ASP A 388 -23.34 9.38 -7.32
C ASP A 388 -24.64 8.79 -6.75
N VAL A 389 -25.76 9.47 -6.91
CA VAL A 389 -27.08 8.97 -6.48
C VAL A 389 -27.47 7.73 -7.27
N THR A 390 -28.12 6.76 -6.62
CA THR A 390 -28.62 5.54 -7.28
C THR A 390 -29.80 5.87 -8.18
N LYS A 391 -30.75 6.71 -7.67
CA LYS A 391 -31.88 7.24 -8.44
C LYS A 391 -32.15 8.67 -8.06
N GLY A 392 -32.49 9.51 -9.05
CA GLY A 392 -32.71 10.93 -8.86
C GLY A 392 -31.50 11.78 -9.24
N TYR A 393 -31.43 12.99 -8.64
CA TYR A 393 -30.36 13.95 -8.93
C TYR A 393 -30.07 14.86 -7.75
N VAL A 394 -28.87 15.45 -7.77
CA VAL A 394 -28.50 16.63 -6.98
C VAL A 394 -28.04 17.69 -7.96
N LYS A 395 -28.64 18.89 -7.90
CA LYS A 395 -28.28 20.02 -8.75
C LYS A 395 -27.69 21.16 -7.94
N ILE A 396 -26.69 21.82 -8.54
CA ILE A 396 -26.12 23.07 -8.03
C ILE A 396 -26.23 24.10 -9.16
N ASP A 397 -26.80 25.27 -8.86
CA ASP A 397 -27.09 26.32 -9.84
C ASP A 397 -27.84 25.78 -11.07
N ASP A 398 -28.86 24.92 -10.82
CA ASP A 398 -29.74 24.26 -11.81
C ASP A 398 -29.03 23.22 -12.73
N VAL A 399 -27.73 22.92 -12.51
CA VAL A 399 -26.95 21.93 -13.22
C VAL A 399 -26.72 20.70 -12.34
N ASP A 400 -26.91 19.50 -12.88
CA ASP A 400 -26.65 18.24 -12.16
C ASP A 400 -25.15 18.14 -11.80
N VAL A 401 -24.84 17.73 -10.57
CA VAL A 401 -23.43 17.57 -10.11
C VAL A 401 -22.63 16.61 -10.99
N ARG A 402 -23.28 15.71 -11.72
CA ARG A 402 -22.68 14.77 -12.67
C ARG A 402 -22.22 15.44 -13.97
N GLU A 403 -22.72 16.62 -14.28
CA GLU A 403 -22.39 17.40 -15.49
C GLU A 403 -21.23 18.37 -15.27
N TYR A 404 -20.82 18.59 -14.02
CA TYR A 404 -19.64 19.38 -13.69
C TYR A 404 -18.37 18.58 -13.90
N LYS A 405 -17.27 19.28 -14.28
CA LYS A 405 -15.91 18.76 -14.01
C LYS A 405 -15.70 18.69 -12.50
N LEU A 406 -15.15 17.59 -12.02
CA LEU A 406 -14.93 17.38 -10.57
C LEU A 406 -14.10 18.50 -9.93
N GLU A 407 -13.13 19.02 -10.65
CA GLU A 407 -12.30 20.14 -10.20
C GLU A 407 -13.14 21.40 -10.00
N ASP A 408 -13.92 21.82 -11.00
CA ASP A 408 -14.76 23.02 -10.95
C ASP A 408 -15.86 22.90 -9.87
N LEU A 409 -16.50 21.73 -9.77
CA LEU A 409 -17.49 21.43 -8.74
C LEU A 409 -16.87 21.58 -7.34
N ARG A 410 -15.80 20.87 -7.10
CA ARG A 410 -15.14 20.84 -5.80
C ARG A 410 -14.46 22.17 -5.47
N GLN A 411 -14.02 22.95 -6.47
CA GLN A 411 -13.48 24.30 -6.27
C GLN A 411 -14.51 25.24 -5.64
N GLY A 412 -15.78 25.17 -6.07
CA GLY A 412 -16.86 26.00 -5.54
C GLY A 412 -17.37 25.58 -4.16
N ILE A 413 -17.01 24.40 -3.66
CA ILE A 413 -17.46 23.85 -2.39
C ILE A 413 -16.32 23.82 -1.38
N GLY A 414 -16.50 24.49 -0.24
CA GLY A 414 -15.65 24.34 0.95
C GLY A 414 -16.23 23.29 1.87
N MET A 415 -15.44 22.29 2.25
CA MET A 415 -15.94 21.22 3.13
C MET A 415 -15.02 21.01 4.32
N VAL A 416 -15.61 20.94 5.51
CA VAL A 416 -14.95 20.52 6.74
C VAL A 416 -15.53 19.18 7.13
N LEU A 417 -14.71 18.14 7.09
CA LEU A 417 -15.09 16.76 7.38
C LEU A 417 -15.21 16.52 8.88
N GLN A 418 -16.00 15.56 9.29
CA GLN A 418 -16.17 15.14 10.68
C GLN A 418 -14.82 14.82 11.36
N GLU A 419 -13.91 14.13 10.65
CA GLU A 419 -12.54 13.93 11.10
C GLU A 419 -11.67 15.13 10.72
N ASN A 420 -11.34 15.97 11.69
CA ASN A 420 -10.48 17.15 11.51
C ASN A 420 -9.01 16.74 11.35
N ARG A 421 -8.59 16.36 10.13
CA ARG A 421 -7.23 15.92 9.84
C ARG A 421 -6.35 17.08 9.39
N LEU A 422 -5.22 17.22 10.09
CA LEU A 422 -4.11 18.08 9.68
C LEU A 422 -2.97 17.21 9.14
N PHE A 423 -2.30 17.73 8.10
CA PHE A 423 -1.11 17.12 7.53
C PHE A 423 0.14 17.57 8.27
N SER A 424 1.15 16.71 8.34
CA SER A 424 2.46 17.08 8.88
C SER A 424 3.10 18.18 8.02
N GLY A 425 3.71 19.17 8.67
CA GLY A 425 4.28 20.34 8.01
C GLY A 425 4.10 21.59 8.88
N THR A 426 3.72 22.71 8.29
CA THR A 426 3.41 23.96 9.00
C THR A 426 1.91 24.26 9.02
N ILE A 427 1.47 25.20 9.85
CA ILE A 427 0.09 25.69 9.81
C ILE A 427 -0.18 26.33 8.44
N ARG A 428 0.77 27.12 7.90
CA ARG A 428 0.68 27.73 6.57
C ARG A 428 0.42 26.69 5.49
N GLU A 429 1.23 25.64 5.42
CA GLU A 429 1.06 24.57 4.43
C GLU A 429 -0.32 23.94 4.53
N ASN A 430 -0.82 23.69 5.74
CA ASN A 430 -2.17 23.15 5.95
C ASN A 430 -3.27 24.11 5.46
N LEU A 431 -3.11 25.41 5.61
CA LEU A 431 -4.07 26.41 5.15
C LEU A 431 -4.05 26.56 3.63
N LEU A 432 -2.87 26.52 3.00
CA LEU A 432 -2.69 26.63 1.56
C LEU A 432 -3.28 25.45 0.77
N TRP A 433 -3.62 24.33 1.44
CA TRP A 433 -4.44 23.29 0.80
C TRP A 433 -5.82 23.80 0.32
N GLY A 434 -6.34 24.86 0.92
CA GLY A 434 -7.56 25.50 0.46
C GLY A 434 -7.37 26.30 -0.82
N ASN A 435 -6.25 27.00 -0.94
CA ASN A 435 -5.83 27.76 -2.13
C ASN A 435 -4.33 28.01 -2.06
N GLU A 436 -3.56 27.45 -3.01
CA GLU A 436 -2.11 27.59 -3.09
C GLU A 436 -1.66 29.05 -3.26
N ASN A 437 -2.48 29.86 -3.95
CA ASN A 437 -2.21 31.25 -4.27
C ASN A 437 -2.82 32.25 -3.25
N ALA A 438 -3.23 31.77 -2.08
CA ALA A 438 -3.81 32.64 -1.06
C ALA A 438 -2.78 33.66 -0.55
N THR A 439 -3.19 34.93 -0.46
CA THR A 439 -2.37 36.00 0.09
C THR A 439 -2.33 35.91 1.61
N GLU A 440 -1.34 36.58 2.23
CA GLU A 440 -1.29 36.70 3.71
C GLU A 440 -2.57 37.31 4.30
N GLU A 441 -3.19 38.21 3.55
CA GLU A 441 -4.44 38.85 3.96
C GLU A 441 -5.61 37.87 3.90
N ASP A 442 -5.67 37.01 2.87
CA ASP A 442 -6.66 35.93 2.76
C ASP A 442 -6.52 34.93 3.92
N ILE A 443 -5.28 34.53 4.22
CA ILE A 443 -4.98 33.63 5.34
C ILE A 443 -5.43 34.25 6.66
N LYS A 444 -5.03 35.51 6.92
CA LYS A 444 -5.40 36.24 8.13
C LYS A 444 -6.92 36.37 8.25
N LYS A 445 -7.60 36.74 7.15
CA LYS A 445 -9.05 36.89 7.14
C LYS A 445 -9.75 35.56 7.46
N ALA A 446 -9.36 34.47 6.79
CA ALA A 446 -9.94 33.15 7.03
C ALA A 446 -9.69 32.66 8.47
N CYS A 447 -8.46 32.83 8.99
CA CYS A 447 -8.11 32.46 10.35
C CYS A 447 -8.84 33.32 11.41
N SER A 448 -9.07 34.60 11.13
CA SER A 448 -9.83 35.50 12.02
C SER A 448 -11.31 35.11 12.03
N THR A 449 -11.90 34.82 10.87
CA THR A 449 -13.28 34.33 10.76
C THR A 449 -13.44 32.99 11.51
N ALA A 450 -12.48 32.06 11.35
CA ALA A 450 -12.45 30.78 12.05
C ALA A 450 -12.03 30.88 13.54
N ARG A 451 -11.83 32.09 14.07
CA ARG A 451 -11.44 32.33 15.48
C ARG A 451 -10.16 31.63 15.92
N ILE A 452 -9.21 31.44 15.02
CA ILE A 452 -7.92 30.77 15.33
C ILE A 452 -6.72 31.72 15.19
N TRP A 453 -6.90 32.92 14.61
CA TRP A 453 -5.80 33.83 14.32
C TRP A 453 -5.00 34.26 15.56
N GLU A 454 -5.67 34.64 16.66
CA GLU A 454 -4.99 35.06 17.89
C GLU A 454 -4.14 33.93 18.50
N TYR A 455 -4.64 32.69 18.41
CA TYR A 455 -3.86 31.52 18.83
C TYR A 455 -2.61 31.31 17.96
N ILE A 456 -2.74 31.44 16.64
CA ILE A 456 -1.62 31.30 15.72
C ILE A 456 -0.58 32.40 15.96
N LYS A 457 -1.03 33.64 16.09
CA LYS A 457 -0.18 34.81 16.36
C LYS A 457 0.58 34.71 17.68
N ALA A 458 -0.01 34.13 18.70
CA ALA A 458 0.62 33.91 20.00
C ALA A 458 1.70 32.82 20.01
N LYS A 459 1.77 31.97 18.95
CA LYS A 459 2.85 30.99 18.82
C LYS A 459 4.16 31.68 18.42
N LYS A 460 5.29 31.13 18.87
CA LYS A 460 6.63 31.67 18.60
C LYS A 460 6.90 31.83 17.09
N ASP A 461 6.50 30.80 16.30
CA ASP A 461 6.75 30.74 14.86
C ASP A 461 5.49 31.12 14.05
N GLY A 462 4.41 31.58 14.69
CA GLY A 462 3.18 31.99 14.01
C GLY A 462 2.63 30.93 13.05
N LEU A 463 2.46 31.30 11.79
CA LEU A 463 2.01 30.41 10.71
C LEU A 463 3.02 29.28 10.37
N GLU A 464 4.31 29.49 10.64
CA GLU A 464 5.36 28.48 10.40
C GLU A 464 5.46 27.46 11.54
N SER A 465 4.60 27.55 12.55
CA SER A 465 4.55 26.58 13.64
C SER A 465 4.27 25.17 13.10
N ARG A 466 5.06 24.20 13.58
CA ARG A 466 5.02 22.80 13.14
C ARG A 466 3.70 22.13 13.53
N VAL A 467 3.14 21.40 12.59
CA VAL A 467 2.03 20.47 12.74
C VAL A 467 2.59 19.06 12.73
N GLU A 468 2.40 18.30 13.81
CA GLU A 468 2.79 16.89 13.88
C GLU A 468 1.78 16.01 13.14
N GLN A 469 2.14 14.74 12.97
CA GLN A 469 1.29 13.78 12.28
C GLN A 469 -0.13 13.76 12.86
N ARG A 470 -1.14 13.98 12.03
CA ARG A 470 -2.56 14.12 12.41
C ARG A 470 -2.82 15.29 13.37
N GLY A 471 -1.91 16.24 13.49
CA GLY A 471 -2.05 17.40 14.37
C GLY A 471 -2.12 17.03 15.85
N THR A 472 -1.37 16.01 16.31
CA THR A 472 -1.41 15.54 17.71
C THR A 472 -1.01 16.60 18.73
N ASN A 473 -0.28 17.62 18.30
CA ASN A 473 0.14 18.77 19.10
C ASN A 473 -0.89 19.92 19.15
N PHE A 474 -2.12 19.71 18.64
CA PHE A 474 -3.23 20.68 18.73
C PHE A 474 -4.42 20.05 19.44
N SER A 475 -5.19 20.88 20.19
CA SER A 475 -6.46 20.44 20.77
C SER A 475 -7.52 20.20 19.67
N GLY A 476 -8.58 19.45 20.00
CA GLY A 476 -9.69 19.17 19.06
C GLY A 476 -10.28 20.44 18.45
N GLY A 477 -10.61 21.43 19.26
CA GLY A 477 -11.16 22.71 18.81
C GLY A 477 -10.16 23.57 18.01
N GLN A 478 -8.85 23.45 18.26
CA GLN A 478 -7.83 24.12 17.45
C GLN A 478 -7.71 23.48 16.05
N LYS A 479 -7.68 22.14 15.97
CA LYS A 479 -7.70 21.42 14.70
C LYS A 479 -8.92 21.78 13.88
N GLN A 480 -10.07 21.80 14.51
CA GLN A 480 -11.36 22.10 13.90
C GLN A 480 -11.34 23.50 13.28
N ARG A 481 -10.91 24.53 14.04
CA ARG A 481 -10.81 25.91 13.55
C ARG A 481 -9.78 26.08 12.43
N ILE A 482 -8.66 25.35 12.45
CA ILE A 482 -7.70 25.35 11.32
C ILE A 482 -8.33 24.70 10.08
N CYS A 483 -9.09 23.61 10.21
CA CYS A 483 -9.80 22.99 9.10
C CYS A 483 -10.90 23.91 8.53
N ILE A 484 -11.60 24.64 9.39
CA ILE A 484 -12.57 25.66 8.95
C ILE A 484 -11.86 26.79 8.20
N ALA A 485 -10.76 27.34 8.74
CA ALA A 485 -9.97 28.37 8.05
C ALA A 485 -9.50 27.87 6.67
N ARG A 486 -9.01 26.63 6.56
CA ARG A 486 -8.62 25.99 5.30
C ARG A 486 -9.77 25.95 4.29
N ALA A 487 -10.99 25.63 4.71
CA ALA A 487 -12.16 25.64 3.86
C ALA A 487 -12.56 27.05 3.41
N LEU A 488 -12.41 28.06 4.30
CA LEU A 488 -12.77 29.45 4.02
C LEU A 488 -11.78 30.16 3.07
N ILE A 489 -10.48 29.82 3.12
CA ILE A 489 -9.46 30.35 2.19
C ILE A 489 -9.84 30.10 0.73
N LYS A 490 -10.56 29.05 0.47
CA LYS A 490 -11.08 28.69 -0.85
C LYS A 490 -12.09 29.71 -1.39
N LYS A 491 -12.67 30.57 -0.53
CA LYS A 491 -13.77 31.49 -0.85
C LYS A 491 -14.95 30.78 -1.51
N PRO A 492 -15.48 29.70 -0.90
CA PRO A 492 -16.46 28.84 -1.51
C PRO A 492 -17.83 29.50 -1.66
N LYS A 493 -18.61 29.05 -2.64
CA LYS A 493 -20.02 29.42 -2.81
C LYS A 493 -20.94 28.58 -1.92
N ILE A 494 -20.53 27.35 -1.63
CA ILE A 494 -21.19 26.42 -0.72
C ILE A 494 -20.19 25.99 0.34
N LEU A 495 -20.56 26.13 1.61
CA LEU A 495 -19.76 25.69 2.76
C LEU A 495 -20.48 24.54 3.46
N ILE A 496 -19.79 23.42 3.65
CA ILE A 496 -20.30 22.25 4.37
C ILE A 496 -19.48 22.06 5.64
N LEU A 497 -20.16 22.03 6.79
CA LEU A 497 -19.61 21.83 8.11
C LEU A 497 -20.19 20.52 8.67
N ASP A 498 -19.48 19.39 8.48
CA ASP A 498 -19.92 18.07 8.95
C ASP A 498 -19.45 17.83 10.38
N ASP A 499 -20.35 17.98 11.35
CA ASP A 499 -20.15 17.88 12.81
C ASP A 499 -18.88 18.62 13.29
N SER A 500 -18.52 19.66 12.54
CA SER A 500 -17.25 20.37 12.67
C SER A 500 -17.28 21.51 13.69
N VAL A 501 -18.33 21.65 14.47
CA VAL A 501 -18.46 22.59 15.59
C VAL A 501 -18.61 21.90 16.94
N SER A 502 -18.70 20.58 16.97
CA SER A 502 -18.96 19.77 18.16
C SER A 502 -17.87 19.88 19.25
N ALA A 503 -16.62 20.11 18.87
CA ALA A 503 -15.49 20.28 19.80
C ALA A 503 -15.29 21.75 20.25
N LEU A 504 -16.17 22.68 19.83
CA LEU A 504 -16.16 24.07 20.27
C LEU A 504 -17.06 24.27 21.47
N ASP A 505 -16.69 25.21 22.35
CA ASP A 505 -17.59 25.71 23.37
C ASP A 505 -18.67 26.62 22.75
N ALA A 506 -19.82 26.73 23.42
CA ALA A 506 -20.99 27.46 22.90
C ALA A 506 -20.70 28.94 22.56
N LYS A 507 -19.77 29.59 23.29
CA LYS A 507 -19.38 30.96 23.01
C LYS A 507 -18.58 31.06 21.71
N THR A 508 -17.57 30.21 21.54
CA THR A 508 -16.72 30.17 20.33
C THR A 508 -17.57 29.78 19.10
N GLU A 509 -18.51 28.87 19.24
CA GLU A 509 -19.45 28.47 18.19
C GLU A 509 -20.31 29.63 17.72
N ARG A 510 -20.92 30.40 18.66
CA ARG A 510 -21.68 31.61 18.33
C ARG A 510 -20.81 32.66 17.63
N GLU A 511 -19.64 32.96 18.16
CA GLU A 511 -18.72 33.92 17.57
C GLU A 511 -18.25 33.53 16.17
N LEU A 512 -18.03 32.24 15.93
CA LEU A 512 -17.72 31.68 14.61
C LEU A 512 -18.91 31.90 13.67
N THR A 513 -20.12 31.51 14.07
CA THR A 513 -21.33 31.64 13.28
C THR A 513 -21.63 33.10 12.92
N ASP A 514 -21.46 34.01 13.87
CA ASP A 514 -21.64 35.46 13.64
C ASP A 514 -20.58 36.00 12.65
N SER A 515 -19.35 35.51 12.75
CA SER A 515 -18.26 35.88 11.81
C SER A 515 -18.54 35.37 10.41
N LEU A 516 -18.99 34.12 10.29
CA LEU A 516 -19.41 33.54 9.01
C LEU A 516 -20.59 34.32 8.41
N ARG A 517 -21.56 34.72 9.22
CA ARG A 517 -22.71 35.51 8.79
C ARG A 517 -22.30 36.87 8.21
N LYS A 518 -21.29 37.52 8.79
CA LYS A 518 -20.82 38.84 8.34
C LYS A 518 -19.93 38.75 7.10
N GLU A 519 -18.97 37.84 7.11
CA GLU A 519 -17.92 37.78 6.09
C GLU A 519 -18.28 36.92 4.87
N PHE A 520 -19.19 35.95 5.06
CA PHE A 520 -19.61 34.97 4.05
C PHE A 520 -21.14 34.96 3.85
N ALA A 521 -21.80 36.12 3.95
CA ALA A 521 -23.26 36.26 3.82
C ALA A 521 -23.85 35.71 2.51
N LYS A 522 -23.06 35.65 1.44
CA LYS A 522 -23.49 35.11 0.14
C LYS A 522 -23.17 33.62 -0.06
N THR A 523 -22.53 32.98 0.93
CA THR A 523 -22.16 31.57 0.88
C THR A 523 -23.28 30.73 1.47
N THR A 524 -23.83 29.82 0.68
CA THR A 524 -24.80 28.82 1.15
C THR A 524 -24.11 27.88 2.12
N THR A 525 -24.64 27.74 3.33
CA THR A 525 -23.95 26.98 4.39
C THR A 525 -24.81 25.81 4.86
N PHE A 526 -24.23 24.62 4.85
CA PHE A 526 -24.82 23.40 5.43
C PHE A 526 -24.04 23.03 6.70
N THR A 527 -24.73 22.96 7.82
CA THR A 527 -24.15 22.56 9.11
C THR A 527 -24.82 21.27 9.59
N ILE A 528 -24.09 20.17 9.61
CA ILE A 528 -24.53 18.97 10.30
C ILE A 528 -24.23 19.11 11.76
N THR A 529 -25.24 18.93 12.59
CA THR A 529 -25.11 19.06 14.05
C THR A 529 -26.03 18.09 14.76
N GLN A 530 -25.67 17.77 16.00
CA GLN A 530 -26.54 17.08 16.95
C GLN A 530 -27.08 18.04 18.03
N ARG A 531 -26.66 19.33 17.99
CA ARG A 531 -27.03 20.33 19.01
C ARG A 531 -28.14 21.22 18.51
N ILE A 532 -29.20 21.35 19.29
CA ILE A 532 -30.29 22.28 19.01
C ILE A 532 -29.79 23.74 19.01
N SER A 533 -28.83 24.09 19.88
CA SER A 533 -28.23 25.44 19.89
C SER A 533 -27.66 25.87 18.54
N SER A 534 -27.09 24.95 17.76
CA SER A 534 -26.62 25.23 16.39
C SER A 534 -27.78 25.43 15.41
N CYS A 535 -28.89 24.71 15.61
CA CYS A 535 -30.10 24.82 14.77
C CYS A 535 -30.76 26.19 14.91
N LEU A 536 -30.73 26.80 16.10
CA LEU A 536 -31.32 28.13 16.35
C LEU A 536 -30.71 29.25 15.50
N LEU A 537 -29.51 29.04 14.98
CA LEU A 537 -28.77 30.01 14.16
C LEU A 537 -29.00 29.82 12.66
N ALA A 538 -29.75 28.77 12.25
CA ALA A 538 -30.01 28.44 10.86
C ALA A 538 -31.29 29.14 10.35
N ASP A 539 -31.32 29.40 9.03
CA ASP A 539 -32.50 29.95 8.37
C ASP A 539 -33.53 28.84 8.04
N LYS A 540 -33.04 27.60 7.89
CA LYS A 540 -33.82 26.39 7.61
C LYS A 540 -33.20 25.19 8.32
N ILE A 541 -34.01 24.32 8.87
CA ILE A 541 -33.63 23.08 9.53
C ILE A 541 -34.21 21.91 8.75
N LEU A 542 -33.35 20.90 8.48
CA LEU A 542 -33.73 19.61 7.92
C LEU A 542 -33.59 18.56 9.02
N VAL A 543 -34.69 17.91 9.35
CA VAL A 543 -34.69 16.80 10.33
C VAL A 543 -34.67 15.50 9.56
N ILE A 544 -33.63 14.70 9.77
CA ILE A 544 -33.45 13.42 9.10
C ILE A 544 -33.60 12.30 10.12
N ASP A 545 -34.46 11.35 9.79
CA ASP A 545 -34.64 10.13 10.54
C ASP A 545 -34.78 8.95 9.59
N ASP A 546 -34.10 7.84 9.91
CA ASP A 546 -34.03 6.60 9.10
C ASP A 546 -33.91 6.83 7.58
N GLY A 547 -32.97 7.70 7.20
CA GLY A 547 -32.66 7.98 5.78
C GLY A 547 -33.66 8.84 5.04
N THR A 548 -34.70 9.37 5.71
CA THR A 548 -35.75 10.24 5.14
C THR A 548 -35.76 11.60 5.83
N ILE A 549 -36.30 12.62 5.14
CA ILE A 549 -36.55 13.92 5.76
C ILE A 549 -37.94 13.88 6.39
N VAL A 550 -37.99 13.96 7.73
CA VAL A 550 -39.25 13.95 8.51
C VAL A 550 -39.73 15.35 8.88
N GLY A 551 -38.92 16.39 8.71
CA GLY A 551 -39.31 17.77 8.95
C GLY A 551 -38.41 18.78 8.22
N ILE A 552 -39.03 19.85 7.68
CA ILE A 552 -38.32 20.98 7.07
C ILE A 552 -39.02 22.26 7.56
N GLY A 553 -38.27 23.17 8.16
CA GLY A 553 -38.82 24.46 8.63
C GLY A 553 -37.84 25.24 9.50
N THR A 554 -38.35 26.26 10.13
CA THR A 554 -37.68 27.00 11.19
C THR A 554 -37.79 26.27 12.53
N HIS A 555 -37.02 26.69 13.53
CA HIS A 555 -37.06 26.12 14.88
C HIS A 555 -38.48 26.05 15.45
N ASN A 556 -39.22 27.18 15.38
CA ASN A 556 -40.59 27.28 15.96
C ASN A 556 -41.59 26.38 15.20
N GLU A 557 -41.51 26.37 13.87
CA GLU A 557 -42.38 25.51 13.05
C GLU A 557 -42.14 24.03 13.34
N LEU A 558 -40.89 23.62 13.54
CA LEU A 558 -40.57 22.21 13.78
C LEU A 558 -40.90 21.77 15.21
N LEU A 559 -40.90 22.66 16.19
CA LEU A 559 -41.35 22.35 17.55
C LEU A 559 -42.85 22.00 17.57
N GLU A 560 -43.63 22.59 16.66
CA GLU A 560 -45.07 22.35 16.56
C GLU A 560 -45.43 21.17 15.65
N SER A 561 -44.61 20.97 14.56
CA SER A 561 -44.96 20.05 13.47
C SER A 561 -44.17 18.76 13.39
N CYS A 562 -43.01 18.64 14.08
CA CYS A 562 -42.12 17.51 13.97
C CYS A 562 -41.81 16.88 15.33
N GLU A 563 -42.40 15.71 15.59
CA GLU A 563 -42.25 14.97 16.85
C GLU A 563 -40.77 14.60 17.12
N VAL A 564 -40.05 14.11 16.11
CA VAL A 564 -38.61 13.78 16.21
C VAL A 564 -37.77 14.99 16.62
N TYR A 565 -38.07 16.18 16.05
CA TYR A 565 -37.35 17.39 16.43
C TYR A 565 -37.65 17.80 17.87
N LYS A 566 -38.89 17.66 18.30
CA LYS A 566 -39.31 17.94 19.67
C LYS A 566 -38.67 16.99 20.67
N GLU A 567 -38.61 15.71 20.37
CA GLU A 567 -37.91 14.72 21.21
C GLU A 567 -36.41 15.08 21.38
N ILE A 568 -35.72 15.46 20.28
CA ILE A 568 -34.31 15.88 20.34
C ILE A 568 -34.19 17.17 21.20
N TYR A 569 -35.09 18.11 21.08
CA TYR A 569 -35.13 19.34 21.85
C TYR A 569 -35.30 19.06 23.34
N ASP A 570 -36.28 18.27 23.70
CA ASP A 570 -36.60 17.91 25.09
C ASP A 570 -35.43 17.11 25.73
N SER A 571 -34.83 16.22 24.97
CA SER A 571 -33.67 15.41 25.45
C SER A 571 -32.45 16.25 25.79
N GLN A 572 -32.30 17.45 25.21
CA GLN A 572 -31.18 18.35 25.49
C GLN A 572 -31.47 19.34 26.66
N GLY A 573 -32.58 19.14 27.37
CA GLY A 573 -32.92 19.90 28.56
C GLY A 573 -33.29 21.36 28.27
N MET A 574 -33.59 21.70 27.02
CA MET A 574 -34.06 23.04 26.63
C MET A 574 -35.58 23.22 26.76
N GLY A 575 -36.31 22.17 27.15
CA GLY A 575 -37.75 22.19 27.41
C GLY A 575 -38.13 22.67 28.80
N GLY A 576 -37.16 22.97 29.69
CA GLY A 576 -37.39 23.56 31.00
C GLY A 576 -36.81 24.97 31.08
N ASP A 577 -37.68 25.97 31.24
CA ASP A 577 -37.42 27.38 31.53
C ASP A 577 -36.84 28.25 30.39
N ILE A 578 -37.66 28.66 29.46
CA ILE A 578 -37.53 29.97 28.78
C ILE A 578 -38.42 31.00 29.51
N ASP A 579 -38.31 31.08 30.84
CA ASP A 579 -38.81 32.17 31.64
C ASP A 579 -37.79 32.43 32.77
N GLY A 580 -36.82 33.31 32.45
CA GLY A 580 -35.82 33.74 33.41
C GLY A 580 -34.91 34.79 32.77
#